data_32098d1fa5be1980600a67b7db8f0dcc
#
_entry.id   32098d1fa5be1980600a67b7db8f0dcc
#
_cell.length_a   1.000
_cell.length_b   1.000
_cell.length_c   1.000
_cell.angle_alpha   90.00
_cell.angle_beta   90.00
_cell.angle_gamma   90.00
#
_symmetry.space_group_name_H-M   'P 1'
#
loop_
_entity.id
_entity.type
_entity.pdbx_description
1 polymer ?
#
loop_
_entity_poly.entity_id
_entity_poly.type
_entity_poly.pdbx_seq_one_letter_code
_entity_poly.pdbx_strand_id
1 'polypeptide(L)'
;MEKKRIVWAILLIAFLDGYFIYNHGQNNTIYITNHTNLSFTDMRVKFRGNVNQSFQAKKKIKIPKNFTGQITLQIKNKNSTKEHYISGYYEYAFKKTFNVYITKNTNNQLTVKIKE
;
A
#
# COMPACT_ATOMS: atom_id res chain seq x y z
N MET A 1 5.15 -43.52 -14.66
CA MET A 1 5.31 -42.72 -13.44
C MET A 1 6.16 -41.48 -13.64
N GLU A 2 7.22 -41.53 -14.43
CA GLU A 2 8.08 -40.38 -14.67
C GLU A 2 7.37 -39.22 -15.40
N LYS A 3 6.47 -39.54 -16.33
CA LYS A 3 5.71 -38.51 -17.06
C LYS A 3 4.80 -37.66 -16.14
N LYS A 4 4.23 -38.25 -15.10
CA LYS A 4 3.40 -37.53 -14.12
C LYS A 4 4.22 -36.55 -13.29
N ARG A 5 5.44 -36.91 -12.89
CA ARG A 5 6.32 -36.02 -12.13
C ARG A 5 6.76 -34.81 -12.94
N ILE A 6 7.05 -34.99 -14.22
CA ILE A 6 7.42 -33.91 -15.13
C ILE A 6 6.26 -32.92 -15.30
N VAL A 7 5.02 -33.41 -15.48
CA VAL A 7 3.83 -32.59 -15.61
C VAL A 7 3.59 -31.74 -14.35
N TRP A 8 3.74 -32.33 -13.16
CA TRP A 8 3.61 -31.59 -11.90
C TRP A 8 4.67 -30.50 -11.74
N ALA A 9 5.91 -30.80 -12.12
CA ALA A 9 6.99 -29.80 -12.08
C ALA A 9 6.71 -28.61 -13.00
N ILE A 10 6.21 -28.86 -14.22
CA ILE A 10 5.86 -27.82 -15.17
C ILE A 10 4.71 -26.96 -14.63
N LEU A 11 3.67 -27.57 -14.04
CA LEU A 11 2.56 -26.85 -13.45
C LEU A 11 3.00 -25.98 -12.29
N LEU A 12 3.91 -26.46 -11.45
CA LEU A 12 4.44 -25.70 -10.33
C LEU A 12 5.23 -24.47 -10.80
N ILE A 13 6.06 -24.63 -11.81
CA ILE A 13 6.84 -23.53 -12.39
C ILE A 13 5.90 -22.49 -13.01
N ALA A 14 4.89 -22.91 -13.75
CA ALA A 14 3.89 -22.00 -14.34
C ALA A 14 3.14 -21.21 -13.26
N PHE A 15 2.80 -21.86 -12.15
CA PHE A 15 2.13 -21.21 -11.03
C PHE A 15 3.03 -20.15 -10.36
N LEU A 16 4.31 -20.46 -10.15
CA LEU A 16 5.28 -19.51 -9.60
C LEU A 16 5.50 -18.33 -10.53
N ASP A 17 5.60 -18.54 -11.84
CA ASP A 17 5.73 -17.48 -12.82
C ASP A 17 4.49 -16.58 -12.83
N GLY A 18 3.30 -17.17 -12.76
CA GLY A 18 2.05 -16.40 -12.66
C GLY A 18 1.99 -15.55 -11.40
N TYR A 19 2.44 -16.09 -10.26
CA TYR A 19 2.51 -15.35 -9.01
C TYR A 19 3.50 -14.19 -9.10
N PHE A 20 4.65 -14.39 -9.72
CA PHE A 20 5.66 -13.37 -9.92
C PHE A 20 5.16 -12.22 -10.78
N ILE A 21 4.51 -12.54 -11.90
CA ILE A 21 3.90 -11.54 -12.80
C ILE A 21 2.82 -10.76 -12.06
N TYR A 22 2.00 -11.42 -11.26
CA TYR A 22 0.96 -10.77 -10.46
C TYR A 22 1.55 -9.76 -9.49
N ASN A 23 2.63 -10.13 -8.76
CA ASN A 23 3.28 -9.23 -7.82
C ASN A 23 3.93 -8.03 -8.51
N HIS A 24 4.56 -8.22 -9.66
CA HIS A 24 5.11 -7.11 -10.45
C HIS A 24 4.02 -6.18 -10.98
N GLY A 25 2.83 -6.69 -11.26
CA GLY A 25 1.69 -5.89 -11.69
C GLY A 25 1.10 -5.01 -10.60
N GLN A 26 1.55 -5.13 -9.33
CA GLN A 26 1.07 -4.35 -8.20
C GLN A 26 1.92 -3.13 -7.87
N ASN A 27 2.77 -2.66 -8.80
CA ASN A 27 3.53 -1.43 -8.64
C ASN A 27 2.62 -0.21 -8.59
N ASN A 28 3.09 0.87 -7.98
CA ASN A 28 2.33 2.10 -7.77
C ASN A 28 1.06 1.85 -6.96
N THR A 29 1.23 1.08 -5.88
CA THR A 29 0.13 0.67 -5.02
C THR A 29 0.51 0.92 -3.57
N ILE A 30 -0.47 1.33 -2.77
CA ILE A 30 -0.33 1.52 -1.33
C ILE A 30 -1.21 0.47 -0.64
N TYR A 31 -0.60 -0.37 0.18
CA TYR A 31 -1.32 -1.32 1.02
C TYR A 31 -1.33 -0.80 2.44
N ILE A 32 -2.51 -0.71 3.05
CA ILE A 32 -2.67 -0.22 4.42
C ILE A 32 -3.17 -1.37 5.29
N THR A 33 -2.37 -1.71 6.30
CA THR A 33 -2.74 -2.69 7.32
C THR A 33 -3.04 -1.95 8.61
N ASN A 34 -4.29 -2.03 9.06
CA ASN A 34 -4.78 -1.33 10.25
C ASN A 34 -4.92 -2.32 11.39
N HIS A 35 -4.04 -2.22 12.38
CA HIS A 35 -4.08 -3.01 13.61
C HIS A 35 -4.64 -2.21 14.79
N THR A 36 -5.48 -1.23 14.51
CA THR A 36 -6.15 -0.41 15.54
C THR A 36 -7.64 -0.64 15.51
N ASN A 37 -8.35 -0.06 16.47
CA ASN A 37 -9.81 -0.03 16.48
C ASN A 37 -10.40 1.13 15.69
N LEU A 38 -9.55 1.95 15.04
CA LEU A 38 -10.00 3.04 14.17
C LEU A 38 -10.53 2.50 12.85
N SER A 39 -11.53 3.17 12.30
CA SER A 39 -12.11 2.82 11.01
C SER A 39 -11.34 3.49 9.87
N PHE A 40 -11.31 2.85 8.71
CA PHE A 40 -10.79 3.48 7.50
C PHE A 40 -11.58 4.74 7.11
N THR A 41 -12.82 4.89 7.57
CA THR A 41 -13.61 6.10 7.32
C THR A 41 -12.98 7.35 7.95
N ASP A 42 -12.16 7.17 8.99
CA ASP A 42 -11.44 8.25 9.66
C ASP A 42 -10.06 8.49 9.06
N MET A 43 -9.75 7.86 7.96
CA MET A 43 -8.45 7.94 7.30
C MET A 43 -8.60 8.33 5.84
N ARG A 44 -7.69 9.19 5.36
CA ARG A 44 -7.65 9.59 3.96
C ARG A 44 -6.21 9.59 3.46
N VAL A 45 -6.04 9.14 2.22
CA VAL A 45 -4.75 9.23 1.54
C VAL A 45 -4.82 10.42 0.60
N LYS A 46 -3.88 11.34 0.75
CA LYS A 46 -3.82 12.59 -0.01
C LYS A 46 -2.61 12.57 -0.94
N PHE A 47 -2.88 12.89 -2.19
CA PHE A 47 -1.88 13.06 -3.22
C PHE A 47 -1.80 14.55 -3.56
N ARG A 48 -0.63 15.16 -3.33
CA ARG A 48 -0.40 16.59 -3.55
C ARG A 48 0.78 16.77 -4.49
N GLY A 49 0.53 17.27 -5.68
CA GLY A 49 1.58 17.47 -6.67
C GLY A 49 1.01 17.97 -7.98
N ASN A 50 1.38 17.31 -9.08
CA ASN A 50 0.85 17.66 -10.40
C ASN A 50 -0.68 17.48 -10.49
N VAL A 51 -1.24 16.63 -9.66
CA VAL A 51 -2.68 16.52 -9.40
C VAL A 51 -2.88 16.48 -7.88
N ASN A 52 -4.01 17.06 -7.43
CA ASN A 52 -4.38 17.04 -6.03
C ASN A 52 -5.63 16.19 -5.89
N GLN A 53 -5.49 15.03 -5.25
CA GLN A 53 -6.58 14.09 -5.03
C GLN A 53 -6.55 13.58 -3.61
N SER A 54 -7.72 13.28 -3.07
CA SER A 54 -7.87 12.72 -1.73
C SER A 54 -8.84 11.55 -1.80
N PHE A 55 -8.43 10.41 -1.28
CA PHE A 55 -9.25 9.20 -1.27
C PHE A 55 -9.43 8.71 0.15
N GLN A 56 -10.63 8.20 0.44
CA GLN A 56 -10.83 7.46 1.68
C GLN A 56 -9.90 6.26 1.72
N ALA A 57 -9.26 6.02 2.86
CA ALA A 57 -8.34 4.90 3.01
C ALA A 57 -9.05 3.56 2.84
N LYS A 58 -8.35 2.63 2.22
CA LYS A 58 -8.76 1.25 1.99
C LYS A 58 -7.54 0.36 2.17
N LYS A 59 -7.76 -0.95 2.23
CA LYS A 59 -6.65 -1.91 2.30
C LYS A 59 -5.68 -1.79 1.14
N LYS A 60 -6.17 -1.40 -0.04
CA LYS A 60 -5.37 -1.25 -1.25
C LYS A 60 -5.80 0.02 -1.98
N ILE A 61 -4.84 0.88 -2.27
CA ILE A 61 -5.06 2.13 -3.00
C ILE A 61 -4.06 2.20 -4.13
N LYS A 62 -4.55 2.47 -5.35
CA LYS A 62 -3.68 2.69 -6.50
C LYS A 62 -3.26 4.16 -6.55
N ILE A 63 -1.97 4.40 -6.77
CA ILE A 63 -1.45 5.74 -6.98
C ILE A 63 -1.95 6.24 -8.33
N PRO A 64 -2.44 7.49 -8.42
CA PRO A 64 -2.92 8.03 -9.70
C PRO A 64 -1.87 7.97 -10.79
N LYS A 65 -2.29 7.63 -12.01
CA LYS A 65 -1.39 7.49 -13.14
C LYS A 65 -0.63 8.79 -13.39
N ASN A 66 0.68 8.67 -13.60
CA ASN A 66 1.59 9.80 -13.85
C ASN A 66 1.67 10.81 -12.69
N PHE A 67 1.32 10.38 -11.47
CA PHE A 67 1.41 11.23 -10.30
C PHE A 67 2.86 11.57 -9.97
N THR A 68 3.10 12.83 -9.61
CA THR A 68 4.37 13.31 -9.07
C THR A 68 4.07 14.27 -7.92
N GLY A 69 4.65 14.03 -6.76
CA GLY A 69 4.44 14.88 -5.59
C GLY A 69 4.54 14.14 -4.27
N GLN A 70 3.81 14.63 -3.29
CA GLN A 70 3.79 14.07 -1.93
C GLN A 70 2.59 13.14 -1.76
N ILE A 71 2.80 12.08 -0.99
CA ILE A 71 1.74 11.17 -0.57
C ILE A 71 1.69 11.19 0.96
N THR A 72 0.52 11.52 1.51
CA THR A 72 0.31 11.59 2.96
C THR A 72 -0.88 10.74 3.36
N LEU A 73 -0.82 10.19 4.58
CA LEU A 73 -1.94 9.54 5.23
C LEU A 73 -2.45 10.44 6.34
N GLN A 74 -3.70 10.86 6.26
CA GLN A 74 -4.36 11.66 7.27
C GLN A 74 -5.22 10.74 8.15
N ILE A 75 -5.02 10.80 9.47
CA ILE A 75 -5.78 10.03 10.43
C ILE A 75 -6.47 11.00 11.37
N LYS A 76 -7.82 10.89 11.43
CA LYS A 76 -8.63 11.66 12.36
C LYS A 76 -8.93 10.78 13.57
N ASN A 77 -8.49 11.20 14.75
CA ASN A 77 -8.71 10.50 15.99
C ASN A 77 -9.32 11.47 17.01
N LYS A 78 -10.61 11.31 17.31
CA LYS A 78 -11.38 12.23 18.15
C LYS A 78 -11.31 13.66 17.62
N ASN A 79 -10.74 14.58 18.38
CA ASN A 79 -10.66 15.99 18.02
C ASN A 79 -9.32 16.36 17.35
N SER A 80 -8.44 15.39 17.11
CA SER A 80 -7.14 15.64 16.51
C SER A 80 -7.04 14.97 15.14
N THR A 81 -6.37 15.66 14.22
CA THR A 81 -6.06 15.16 12.90
C THR A 81 -4.55 15.19 12.71
N LYS A 82 -3.96 14.05 12.37
CA LYS A 82 -2.51 13.95 12.14
C LYS A 82 -2.26 13.47 10.71
N GLU A 83 -1.25 14.05 10.10
CA GLU A 83 -0.76 13.63 8.79
C GLU A 83 0.58 12.92 8.92
N HIS A 84 0.72 11.82 8.21
CA HIS A 84 1.96 11.04 8.14
C HIS A 84 2.40 10.93 6.68
N TYR A 85 3.66 11.20 6.41
CA TYR A 85 4.18 11.08 5.05
C TYR A 85 4.35 9.60 4.70
N ILE A 86 3.66 9.16 3.64
CA ILE A 86 3.94 7.88 3.00
C ILE A 86 5.16 8.05 2.10
N SER A 87 5.22 9.17 1.38
CA SER A 87 6.39 9.56 0.61
C SER A 87 6.45 11.09 0.56
N GLY A 88 7.61 11.66 0.91
CA GLY A 88 7.84 13.10 0.80
C GLY A 88 7.97 13.56 -0.65
N TYR A 89 8.42 12.68 -1.51
CA TYR A 89 8.48 12.90 -2.97
C TYR A 89 8.35 11.57 -3.67
N TYR A 90 7.44 11.50 -4.63
CA TYR A 90 7.18 10.29 -5.41
C TYR A 90 6.94 10.65 -6.87
N GLU A 91 7.49 9.83 -7.75
CA GLU A 91 7.20 9.84 -9.17
C GLU A 91 6.60 8.51 -9.58
N TYR A 92 5.57 8.54 -10.41
CA TYR A 92 4.89 7.34 -10.89
C TYR A 92 5.87 6.38 -11.58
N ALA A 93 6.91 6.92 -12.23
CA ALA A 93 7.94 6.14 -12.89
C ALA A 93 8.80 5.31 -11.92
N PHE A 94 8.79 5.62 -10.63
CA PHE A 94 9.51 4.82 -9.62
C PHE A 94 8.96 3.40 -9.47
N LYS A 95 7.69 3.18 -9.77
CA LYS A 95 7.03 1.87 -9.73
C LYS A 95 7.19 1.17 -8.37
N LYS A 96 7.03 1.91 -7.28
CA LYS A 96 7.16 1.38 -5.93
C LYS A 96 5.83 0.95 -5.37
N THR A 97 5.88 -0.02 -4.45
CA THR A 97 4.76 -0.45 -3.63
C THR A 97 5.06 -0.05 -2.19
N PHE A 98 4.09 0.62 -1.55
CA PHE A 98 4.22 1.03 -0.16
C PHE A 98 3.36 0.13 0.72
N ASN A 99 3.95 -0.37 1.80
CA ASN A 99 3.22 -1.10 2.83
C ASN A 99 3.16 -0.22 4.08
N VAL A 100 1.96 0.22 4.43
CA VAL A 100 1.70 1.10 5.56
C VAL A 100 1.11 0.28 6.69
N TYR A 101 1.74 0.30 7.85
CA TYR A 101 1.27 -0.42 9.03
C TYR A 101 0.88 0.59 10.11
N ILE A 102 -0.39 0.55 10.51
CA ILE A 102 -0.94 1.42 11.55
C ILE A 102 -1.14 0.60 12.81
N THR A 103 -0.45 0.96 13.87
CA THR A 103 -0.51 0.26 15.16
C THR A 103 -0.69 1.26 16.31
N LYS A 104 -1.13 0.77 17.45
CA LYS A 104 -1.10 1.53 18.71
C LYS A 104 -0.01 0.95 19.61
N ASN A 105 0.78 1.83 20.21
CA ASN A 105 1.74 1.40 21.21
C ASN A 105 1.08 1.21 22.59
N THR A 106 1.87 0.83 23.60
CA THR A 106 1.38 0.60 24.97
C THR A 106 0.78 1.86 25.62
N ASN A 107 1.12 3.05 25.13
CA ASN A 107 0.61 4.33 25.62
C ASN A 107 -0.58 4.85 24.80
N ASN A 108 -1.24 4.00 24.01
CA ASN A 108 -2.33 4.34 23.09
C ASN A 108 -1.97 5.39 22.03
N GLN A 109 -0.69 5.57 21.75
CA GLN A 109 -0.22 6.44 20.67
C GLN A 109 -0.20 5.69 19.36
N LEU A 110 -0.70 6.34 18.30
CA LEU A 110 -0.66 5.77 16.96
C LEU A 110 0.78 5.79 16.42
N THR A 111 1.16 4.67 15.85
CA THR A 111 2.44 4.54 15.15
C THR A 111 2.17 4.11 13.71
N VAL A 112 2.75 4.84 12.77
CA VAL A 112 2.66 4.54 11.34
C VAL A 112 4.04 4.16 10.85
N LYS A 113 4.18 2.92 10.39
CA LYS A 113 5.42 2.42 9.77
C LYS A 113 5.18 2.20 8.29
N ILE A 114 6.14 2.62 7.50
CA ILE A 114 6.07 2.53 6.04
C ILE A 114 7.25 1.72 5.55
N LYS A 115 6.96 0.69 4.77
CA LYS A 115 7.96 -0.15 4.10
C LYS A 115 7.73 -0.10 2.59
N GLU A 116 8.82 0.04 1.88
CA GLU A 116 8.81 -0.05 0.42
C GLU A 116 8.99 -1.48 -0.08
#